data_b4be1fa89ae9ef7914f192a1024974ba
#
_entry.id   b4be1fa89ae9ef7914f192a1024974ba
#
_cell.length_a   1.000
_cell.length_b   1.000
_cell.length_c   1.000
_cell.angle_alpha   90.00
_cell.angle_beta   90.00
_cell.angle_gamma   90.00
#
_symmetry.space_group_name_H-M   'P 1'
#
loop_
_entity.id
_entity.type
_entity.pdbx_description
1 polymer ?
#
loop_
_entity_poly.entity_id
_entity_poly.type
_entity_poly.pdbx_seq_one_letter_code
_entity_poly.pdbx_strand_id
1 'polypeptide(L)'
;MARKQIIYLYVFDTLSDWEPGFAIAGINNPQFQRTPGAYRIKTVSLTTSPVRTIGGLTITPDTTIDKVSLAASPLFIVPGGAAWDKGKNSEAAELARRFLEAGKTVAAICGATVGLAKAGLLDQRKHTSNSKDYIAATGYAGLKNYRKQAAVNDRGLITSPAMAPLEFAREIFAELGIYEPAVLEAWYKLYKTRDEKYFQTLMQAAGA
;
A
#
# COMPACT_ATOMS: atom_id res chain seq x y z
N MET A 1 15.87 -4.40 -22.79
CA MET A 1 15.46 -4.45 -21.37
C MET A 1 13.98 -4.09 -21.27
N ALA A 2 13.17 -4.87 -20.57
CA ALA A 2 11.77 -4.53 -20.35
C ALA A 2 11.67 -3.21 -19.55
N ARG A 3 10.72 -2.35 -19.93
CA ARG A 3 10.50 -1.06 -19.23
C ARG A 3 10.02 -1.33 -17.81
N LYS A 4 10.74 -0.79 -16.80
CA LYS A 4 10.33 -0.90 -15.39
C LYS A 4 8.93 -0.31 -15.20
N GLN A 5 8.05 -1.07 -14.55
CA GLN A 5 6.72 -0.58 -14.18
C GLN A 5 6.82 0.35 -12.96
N ILE A 6 6.03 1.40 -12.98
CA ILE A 6 6.00 2.38 -11.89
C ILE A 6 4.93 1.96 -10.88
N ILE A 7 5.27 1.95 -9.60
CA ILE A 7 4.31 1.88 -8.51
C ILE A 7 4.26 3.26 -7.86
N TYR A 8 3.09 3.89 -7.87
CA TYR A 8 2.93 5.19 -7.26
C TYR A 8 2.70 5.07 -5.76
N LEU A 9 3.46 5.84 -4.98
CA LEU A 9 3.28 6.04 -3.54
C LEU A 9 2.77 7.45 -3.30
N TYR A 10 1.56 7.58 -2.77
CA TYR A 10 1.04 8.89 -2.37
C TYR A 10 1.76 9.42 -1.15
N VAL A 11 2.28 10.66 -1.24
CA VAL A 11 2.98 11.34 -0.15
C VAL A 11 2.34 12.69 0.14
N PHE A 12 2.24 13.04 1.42
CA PHE A 12 1.55 14.23 1.90
C PHE A 12 2.02 14.57 3.32
N ASP A 13 1.77 15.82 3.77
CA ASP A 13 2.07 16.21 5.14
C ASP A 13 1.34 15.30 6.14
N THR A 14 2.05 14.82 7.15
CA THR A 14 1.59 13.88 8.19
C THR A 14 1.49 12.42 7.75
N LEU A 15 2.05 12.02 6.60
CA LEU A 15 2.17 10.62 6.22
C LEU A 15 2.87 9.83 7.34
N SER A 16 2.35 8.65 7.68
CA SER A 16 2.92 7.73 8.68
C SER A 16 4.05 6.90 8.07
N ASP A 17 5.29 7.17 8.46
CA ASP A 17 6.51 6.63 7.85
C ASP A 17 6.59 5.11 7.84
N TRP A 18 6.15 4.45 8.93
CA TRP A 18 6.25 2.99 9.10
C TRP A 18 5.26 2.21 8.22
N GLU A 19 4.17 2.84 7.77
CA GLU A 19 3.11 2.13 7.08
C GLU A 19 3.52 1.61 5.69
N PRO A 20 4.15 2.40 4.81
CA PRO A 20 4.62 1.91 3.52
C PRO A 20 6.00 1.24 3.59
N GLY A 21 6.71 1.30 4.73
CA GLY A 21 8.13 0.98 4.85
C GLY A 21 8.51 -0.40 4.29
N PHE A 22 7.84 -1.47 4.72
CA PHE A 22 8.09 -2.81 4.19
C PHE A 22 7.79 -2.92 2.69
N ALA A 23 6.69 -2.34 2.24
CA ALA A 23 6.27 -2.41 0.84
C ALA A 23 7.28 -1.70 -0.07
N ILE A 24 7.66 -0.46 0.25
CA ILE A 24 8.60 0.30 -0.60
C ILE A 24 10.00 -0.32 -0.60
N ALA A 25 10.44 -0.84 0.55
CA ALA A 25 11.73 -1.52 0.65
C ALA A 25 11.77 -2.78 -0.24
N GLY A 26 10.77 -3.66 -0.14
CA GLY A 26 10.74 -4.89 -0.95
C GLY A 26 10.53 -4.64 -2.44
N ILE A 27 9.80 -3.57 -2.82
CA ILE A 27 9.61 -3.19 -4.23
C ILE A 27 10.90 -2.65 -4.85
N ASN A 28 11.68 -1.87 -4.11
CA ASN A 28 12.90 -1.25 -4.63
C ASN A 28 14.15 -2.12 -4.46
N ASN A 29 14.19 -3.03 -3.47
CA ASN A 29 15.32 -3.94 -3.27
C ASN A 29 15.17 -5.20 -4.12
N PRO A 30 16.03 -5.46 -5.11
CA PRO A 30 15.90 -6.58 -6.03
C PRO A 30 16.28 -7.94 -5.44
N GLN A 31 16.85 -8.00 -4.25
CA GLN A 31 17.54 -9.17 -3.68
C GLN A 31 16.70 -10.47 -3.70
N PHE A 32 15.41 -10.36 -3.40
CA PHE A 32 14.52 -11.53 -3.31
C PHE A 32 13.44 -11.52 -4.38
N GLN A 33 13.52 -10.61 -5.35
CA GLN A 33 12.49 -10.48 -6.36
C GLN A 33 12.57 -11.59 -7.41
N ARG A 34 11.42 -12.12 -7.79
CA ARG A 34 11.26 -13.06 -8.91
C ARG A 34 11.81 -12.51 -10.22
N THR A 35 11.55 -11.23 -10.47
CA THR A 35 12.09 -10.48 -11.60
C THR A 35 12.78 -9.22 -11.07
N PRO A 36 14.10 -9.29 -10.81
CA PRO A 36 14.83 -8.19 -10.19
C PRO A 36 14.68 -6.87 -10.95
N GLY A 37 14.22 -5.84 -10.22
CA GLY A 37 14.08 -4.49 -10.75
C GLY A 37 12.94 -4.30 -11.76
N ALA A 38 11.95 -5.21 -11.81
CA ALA A 38 10.74 -5.07 -12.65
C ALA A 38 9.91 -3.84 -12.25
N TYR A 39 9.96 -3.45 -10.99
CA TYR A 39 9.20 -2.34 -10.43
C TYR A 39 10.11 -1.24 -9.86
N ARG A 40 9.57 -0.05 -9.74
CA ARG A 40 10.17 1.04 -8.96
C ARG A 40 9.08 1.91 -8.35
N ILE A 41 9.34 2.40 -7.14
CA ILE A 41 8.49 3.42 -6.50
C ILE A 41 8.71 4.77 -7.18
N LYS A 42 7.62 5.49 -7.37
CA LYS A 42 7.60 6.91 -7.71
C LYS A 42 6.63 7.63 -6.79
N THR A 43 7.12 8.63 -6.07
CA THR A 43 6.29 9.40 -5.15
C THR A 43 5.38 10.37 -5.91
N VAL A 44 4.14 10.51 -5.45
CA VAL A 44 3.14 11.39 -6.05
C VAL A 44 2.41 12.17 -4.98
N SER A 45 2.14 13.46 -5.24
CA SER A 45 1.38 14.34 -4.36
C SER A 45 0.50 15.29 -5.18
N LEU A 46 -0.19 16.22 -4.51
CA LEU A 46 -0.97 17.27 -5.18
C LEU A 46 -0.07 18.27 -5.91
N THR A 47 1.09 18.55 -5.33
CA THR A 47 2.12 19.43 -5.87
C THR A 47 3.49 18.76 -5.80
N THR A 48 4.50 19.36 -6.40
CA THR A 48 5.90 18.96 -6.25
C THR A 48 6.61 19.62 -5.08
N SER A 49 5.91 20.42 -4.28
CA SER A 49 6.47 21.01 -3.06
C SER A 49 6.80 19.91 -2.05
N PRO A 50 7.90 20.03 -1.29
CA PRO A 50 8.24 19.09 -0.25
C PRO A 50 7.12 18.92 0.78
N VAL A 51 6.88 17.69 1.21
CA VAL A 51 5.94 17.34 2.28
C VAL A 51 6.72 16.81 3.48
N ARG A 52 6.16 16.94 4.68
CA ARG A 52 6.77 16.47 5.91
C ARG A 52 5.97 15.34 6.54
N THR A 53 6.63 14.22 6.76
CA THR A 53 6.02 13.03 7.38
C THR A 53 5.82 13.23 8.89
N ILE A 54 5.08 12.32 9.54
CA ILE A 54 4.89 12.36 11.00
C ILE A 54 6.22 12.13 11.74
N GLY A 55 7.15 11.36 11.17
CA GLY A 55 8.50 11.14 11.69
C GLY A 55 9.47 12.30 11.41
N GLY A 56 9.01 13.34 10.72
CA GLY A 56 9.81 14.53 10.44
C GLY A 56 10.67 14.43 9.18
N LEU A 57 10.55 13.37 8.40
CA LEU A 57 11.25 13.27 7.11
C LEU A 57 10.65 14.26 6.11
N THR A 58 11.51 14.84 5.29
CA THR A 58 11.08 15.70 4.17
C THR A 58 11.17 14.89 2.88
N ILE A 59 10.04 14.80 2.15
CA ILE A 59 9.95 14.08 0.88
C ILE A 59 9.58 15.08 -0.21
N THR A 60 10.40 15.19 -1.25
CA THR A 60 10.04 15.94 -2.47
C THR A 60 9.35 14.97 -3.43
N PRO A 61 8.06 15.17 -3.77
CA PRO A 61 7.36 14.27 -4.68
C PRO A 61 7.97 14.26 -6.08
N ASP A 62 8.09 13.07 -6.69
CA ASP A 62 8.61 12.92 -8.06
C ASP A 62 7.65 13.46 -9.11
N THR A 63 6.34 13.51 -8.81
CA THR A 63 5.30 13.91 -9.76
C THR A 63 4.02 14.34 -9.05
N THR A 64 3.07 14.84 -9.81
CA THR A 64 1.74 15.24 -9.35
C THR A 64 0.65 14.27 -9.80
N ILE A 65 -0.50 14.26 -9.10
CA ILE A 65 -1.64 13.36 -9.36
C ILE A 65 -2.14 13.46 -10.81
N ASP A 66 -2.17 14.65 -11.39
CA ASP A 66 -2.60 14.91 -12.77
C ASP A 66 -1.67 14.27 -13.82
N LYS A 67 -0.41 14.02 -13.47
CA LYS A 67 0.60 13.41 -14.35
C LYS A 67 0.74 11.89 -14.18
N VAL A 68 -0.11 11.27 -13.36
CA VAL A 68 -0.10 9.82 -13.16
C VAL A 68 -0.54 9.08 -14.41
N SER A 69 0.26 8.11 -14.86
CA SER A 69 -0.06 7.22 -15.98
C SER A 69 -0.56 5.87 -15.47
N LEU A 70 -1.85 5.60 -15.61
CA LEU A 70 -2.45 4.31 -15.26
C LEU A 70 -1.90 3.16 -16.13
N ALA A 71 -1.57 3.43 -17.39
CA ALA A 71 -0.99 2.43 -18.29
C ALA A 71 0.41 1.97 -17.84
N ALA A 72 1.17 2.84 -17.16
CA ALA A 72 2.52 2.55 -16.72
C ALA A 72 2.58 1.96 -15.29
N SER A 73 1.42 1.86 -14.61
CA SER A 73 1.38 1.49 -13.18
C SER A 73 0.38 0.38 -12.89
N PRO A 74 0.80 -0.73 -12.28
CA PRO A 74 -0.11 -1.77 -11.80
C PRO A 74 -0.70 -1.46 -10.44
N LEU A 75 -0.08 -0.57 -9.62
CA LEU A 75 -0.45 -0.36 -8.23
C LEU A 75 -0.29 1.11 -7.80
N PHE A 76 -1.25 1.56 -7.00
CA PHE A 76 -1.22 2.80 -6.24
C PHE A 76 -1.25 2.52 -4.74
N ILE A 77 -0.20 2.93 -4.00
CA ILE A 77 -0.08 2.79 -2.55
C ILE A 77 -0.51 4.09 -1.88
N VAL A 78 -1.43 3.97 -0.94
CA VAL A 78 -2.07 5.09 -0.22
C VAL A 78 -1.85 4.91 1.28
N PRO A 79 -0.79 5.50 1.86
CA PRO A 79 -0.53 5.46 3.29
C PRO A 79 -1.54 6.27 4.10
N GLY A 80 -1.62 5.97 5.39
CA GLY A 80 -2.34 6.77 6.36
C GLY A 80 -1.56 8.00 6.84
N GLY A 81 -2.21 8.73 7.72
CA GLY A 81 -1.70 9.94 8.34
C GLY A 81 -2.84 10.83 8.79
N ALA A 82 -2.56 11.78 9.70
CA ALA A 82 -3.56 12.61 10.34
C ALA A 82 -4.38 13.52 9.36
N ALA A 83 -3.87 13.75 8.15
CA ALA A 83 -4.59 14.53 7.15
C ALA A 83 -5.91 13.88 6.71
N TRP A 84 -6.00 12.54 6.70
CA TRP A 84 -7.22 11.82 6.35
C TRP A 84 -8.36 12.07 7.32
N ASP A 85 -8.07 12.09 8.62
CA ASP A 85 -9.08 12.34 9.67
C ASP A 85 -9.61 13.78 9.60
N LYS A 86 -8.81 14.70 9.04
CA LYS A 86 -9.20 16.10 8.78
C LYS A 86 -9.94 16.30 7.45
N GLY A 87 -10.32 15.21 6.77
CA GLY A 87 -11.04 15.26 5.50
C GLY A 87 -10.21 15.75 4.30
N LYS A 88 -8.87 15.73 4.42
CA LYS A 88 -7.95 16.05 3.32
C LYS A 88 -7.71 14.81 2.43
N ASN A 89 -6.97 15.00 1.33
CA ASN A 89 -6.55 13.93 0.40
C ASN A 89 -7.69 13.32 -0.43
N SER A 90 -8.80 14.03 -0.64
CA SER A 90 -9.91 13.58 -1.51
C SER A 90 -9.45 13.25 -2.93
N GLU A 91 -8.49 14.00 -3.46
CA GLU A 91 -7.91 13.80 -4.79
C GLU A 91 -7.16 12.48 -4.90
N ALA A 92 -6.52 12.04 -3.82
CA ALA A 92 -5.89 10.71 -3.78
C ALA A 92 -6.93 9.59 -3.74
N ALA A 93 -8.07 9.79 -3.07
CA ALA A 93 -9.18 8.85 -3.10
C ALA A 93 -9.81 8.76 -4.50
N GLU A 94 -9.89 9.88 -5.22
CA GLU A 94 -10.37 9.89 -6.60
C GLU A 94 -9.37 9.24 -7.57
N LEU A 95 -8.05 9.44 -7.37
CA LEU A 95 -7.04 8.69 -8.11
C LEU A 95 -7.15 7.19 -7.84
N ALA A 96 -7.41 6.78 -6.59
CA ALA A 96 -7.64 5.38 -6.24
C ALA A 96 -8.86 4.80 -6.98
N ARG A 97 -9.94 5.55 -7.13
CA ARG A 97 -11.10 5.18 -7.94
C ARG A 97 -10.68 4.88 -9.38
N ARG A 98 -9.95 5.80 -10.01
CA ARG A 98 -9.48 5.64 -11.39
C ARG A 98 -8.60 4.40 -11.58
N PHE A 99 -7.73 4.07 -10.59
CA PHE A 99 -6.96 2.83 -10.63
C PHE A 99 -7.86 1.60 -10.61
N LEU A 100 -8.83 1.54 -9.69
CA LEU A 100 -9.76 0.40 -9.56
C LEU A 100 -10.65 0.23 -10.80
N GLU A 101 -11.15 1.31 -11.37
CA GLU A 101 -11.94 1.31 -12.61
C GLU A 101 -11.13 0.85 -13.83
N ALA A 102 -9.83 1.15 -13.84
CA ALA A 102 -8.89 0.66 -14.86
C ALA A 102 -8.42 -0.80 -14.61
N GLY A 103 -9.01 -1.52 -13.64
CA GLY A 103 -8.60 -2.88 -13.26
C GLY A 103 -7.20 -2.96 -12.65
N LYS A 104 -6.71 -1.87 -12.07
CA LYS A 104 -5.42 -1.78 -11.37
C LYS A 104 -5.61 -1.92 -9.87
N THR A 105 -4.52 -2.26 -9.19
CA THR A 105 -4.55 -2.46 -7.73
C THR A 105 -4.40 -1.14 -6.98
N VAL A 106 -5.13 -1.03 -5.88
CA VAL A 106 -4.98 0.02 -4.86
C VAL A 106 -4.68 -0.64 -3.53
N ALA A 107 -3.67 -0.15 -2.84
CA ALA A 107 -3.34 -0.60 -1.48
C ALA A 107 -3.43 0.58 -0.51
N ALA A 108 -4.37 0.53 0.43
CA ALA A 108 -4.65 1.59 1.40
C ALA A 108 -4.51 1.08 2.84
N ILE A 109 -3.85 1.87 3.68
CA ILE A 109 -3.60 1.50 5.08
C ILE A 109 -4.02 2.63 6.01
N CYS A 110 -4.52 2.26 7.23
CA CYS A 110 -4.83 3.21 8.29
C CYS A 110 -5.88 4.27 7.88
N GLY A 111 -5.57 5.55 8.07
CA GLY A 111 -6.44 6.68 7.73
C GLY A 111 -6.86 6.75 6.26
N ALA A 112 -6.05 6.19 5.34
CA ALA A 112 -6.43 6.14 3.94
C ALA A 112 -7.72 5.34 3.70
N THR A 113 -8.00 4.32 4.51
CA THR A 113 -9.25 3.56 4.45
C THR A 113 -10.48 4.42 4.71
N VAL A 114 -10.39 5.45 5.59
CA VAL A 114 -11.45 6.44 5.82
C VAL A 114 -11.71 7.26 4.56
N GLY A 115 -10.65 7.71 3.89
CA GLY A 115 -10.78 8.43 2.61
C GLY A 115 -11.49 7.59 1.55
N LEU A 116 -11.09 6.31 1.41
CA LEU A 116 -11.73 5.38 0.47
C LEU A 116 -13.19 5.07 0.85
N ALA A 117 -13.51 4.95 2.15
CA ALA A 117 -14.87 4.76 2.62
C ALA A 117 -15.76 5.96 2.26
N LYS A 118 -15.31 7.19 2.54
CA LYS A 118 -16.02 8.42 2.18
C LYS A 118 -16.22 8.56 0.67
N ALA A 119 -15.30 8.05 -0.13
CA ALA A 119 -15.41 7.99 -1.58
C ALA A 119 -16.30 6.84 -2.09
N GLY A 120 -16.91 6.01 -1.22
CA GLY A 120 -17.77 4.88 -1.60
C GLY A 120 -17.03 3.66 -2.17
N LEU A 121 -15.69 3.64 -2.13
CA LEU A 121 -14.89 2.58 -2.74
C LEU A 121 -14.92 1.27 -1.93
N LEU A 122 -15.36 1.32 -0.67
CA LEU A 122 -15.48 0.17 0.22
C LEU A 122 -16.90 -0.41 0.30
N ASP A 123 -17.88 0.24 -0.29
CA ASP A 123 -19.32 -0.11 -0.11
C ASP A 123 -19.65 -1.53 -0.56
N GLN A 124 -19.02 -1.99 -1.64
CA GLN A 124 -19.28 -3.31 -2.24
C GLN A 124 -18.05 -4.25 -2.19
N ARG A 125 -17.04 -3.93 -1.35
CA ARG A 125 -15.79 -4.70 -1.25
C ARG A 125 -15.54 -5.16 0.18
N LYS A 126 -15.04 -6.40 0.35
CA LYS A 126 -14.47 -6.81 1.64
C LYS A 126 -13.28 -5.91 1.94
N HIS A 127 -13.16 -5.45 3.18
CA HIS A 127 -12.12 -4.54 3.60
C HIS A 127 -11.86 -4.62 5.10
N THR A 128 -10.75 -4.08 5.54
CA THR A 128 -10.42 -3.83 6.95
C THR A 128 -9.97 -2.38 7.14
N SER A 129 -9.80 -1.97 8.39
CA SER A 129 -9.35 -0.64 8.80
C SER A 129 -8.79 -0.71 10.23
N ASN A 130 -8.42 0.42 10.83
CA ASN A 130 -7.92 0.50 12.21
C ASN A 130 -8.86 -0.17 13.21
N SER A 131 -10.17 0.07 13.07
CA SER A 131 -11.23 -0.66 13.78
C SER A 131 -12.55 -0.54 13.03
N LYS A 132 -13.53 -1.37 13.42
CA LYS A 132 -14.88 -1.29 12.86
C LYS A 132 -15.55 0.05 13.19
N ASP A 133 -15.39 0.52 14.43
CA ASP A 133 -16.01 1.77 14.88
C ASP A 133 -15.34 2.99 14.23
N TYR A 134 -14.02 2.95 14.05
CA TYR A 134 -13.28 4.00 13.36
C TYR A 134 -13.79 4.24 11.94
N ILE A 135 -14.00 3.17 11.16
CA ILE A 135 -14.49 3.33 9.80
C ILE A 135 -16.01 3.56 9.73
N ALA A 136 -16.79 3.01 10.68
CA ALA A 136 -18.22 3.24 10.77
C ALA A 136 -18.58 4.72 11.00
N ALA A 137 -17.72 5.47 11.70
CA ALA A 137 -17.87 6.90 11.93
C ALA A 137 -17.93 7.74 10.64
N THR A 138 -17.50 7.19 9.50
CA THR A 138 -17.62 7.85 8.20
C THR A 138 -19.03 7.88 7.63
N GLY A 139 -19.94 7.03 8.14
CA GLY A 139 -21.29 6.87 7.61
C GLY A 139 -21.38 6.14 6.27
N TYR A 140 -20.30 5.51 5.79
CA TYR A 140 -20.30 4.79 4.51
C TYR A 140 -21.21 3.56 4.50
N ALA A 141 -21.65 3.12 3.32
CA ALA A 141 -22.64 2.04 3.19
C ALA A 141 -22.06 0.61 3.29
N GLY A 142 -20.74 0.48 3.37
CA GLY A 142 -20.01 -0.79 3.26
C GLY A 142 -19.80 -1.58 4.56
N LEU A 143 -20.33 -1.15 5.70
CA LEU A 143 -20.00 -1.71 7.02
C LEU A 143 -20.23 -3.23 7.14
N LYS A 144 -21.21 -3.80 6.43
CA LYS A 144 -21.46 -5.25 6.34
C LYS A 144 -20.30 -6.04 5.73
N ASN A 145 -19.48 -5.38 4.94
CA ASN A 145 -18.34 -5.95 4.25
C ASN A 145 -17.02 -5.84 5.06
N TYR A 146 -17.05 -5.17 6.22
CA TYR A 146 -15.90 -5.08 7.10
C TYR A 146 -15.43 -6.47 7.60
N ARG A 147 -14.12 -6.69 7.61
CA ARG A 147 -13.47 -7.91 8.11
C ARG A 147 -12.43 -7.51 9.15
N LYS A 148 -12.47 -8.13 10.34
CA LYS A 148 -11.46 -7.95 11.39
C LYS A 148 -10.24 -8.83 11.05
N GLN A 149 -9.41 -8.36 10.12
CA GLN A 149 -8.20 -9.02 9.63
C GLN A 149 -7.05 -8.03 9.55
N ALA A 150 -5.82 -8.53 9.61
CA ALA A 150 -4.61 -7.71 9.50
C ALA A 150 -4.44 -7.09 8.11
N ALA A 151 -4.88 -7.78 7.07
CA ALA A 151 -5.02 -7.25 5.73
C ALA A 151 -6.17 -7.97 5.00
N VAL A 152 -6.80 -7.29 4.06
CA VAL A 152 -7.85 -7.82 3.20
C VAL A 152 -7.57 -7.37 1.77
N ASN A 153 -7.54 -8.32 0.84
CA ASN A 153 -7.52 -8.07 -0.59
C ASN A 153 -8.84 -8.52 -1.20
N ASP A 154 -9.57 -7.62 -1.82
CA ASP A 154 -10.81 -7.93 -2.55
C ASP A 154 -10.84 -7.23 -3.91
N ARG A 155 -10.65 -8.01 -4.98
CA ARG A 155 -10.72 -7.53 -6.37
C ARG A 155 -9.77 -6.36 -6.66
N GLY A 156 -8.50 -6.51 -6.23
CA GLY A 156 -7.46 -5.50 -6.44
C GLY A 156 -7.52 -4.32 -5.47
N LEU A 157 -8.36 -4.38 -4.42
CA LEU A 157 -8.32 -3.42 -3.33
C LEU A 157 -7.75 -4.09 -2.07
N ILE A 158 -6.54 -3.70 -1.71
CA ILE A 158 -5.86 -4.13 -0.48
C ILE A 158 -6.10 -3.07 0.59
N THR A 159 -6.58 -3.50 1.77
CA THR A 159 -6.76 -2.62 2.93
C THR A 159 -6.11 -3.22 4.17
N SER A 160 -5.60 -2.37 5.08
CA SER A 160 -4.94 -2.80 6.32
C SER A 160 -5.10 -1.76 7.44
N PRO A 161 -5.12 -2.16 8.72
CA PRO A 161 -4.96 -1.24 9.84
C PRO A 161 -3.49 -0.78 9.99
N ALA A 162 -3.28 0.36 10.65
CA ALA A 162 -1.96 0.97 10.90
C ALA A 162 -0.94 0.02 11.55
N MET A 163 -1.42 -0.91 12.38
CA MET A 163 -0.60 -1.84 13.14
C MET A 163 -0.17 -3.09 12.36
N ALA A 164 -0.56 -3.20 11.09
CA ALA A 164 -0.25 -4.37 10.25
C ALA A 164 0.49 -4.01 8.94
N PRO A 165 1.56 -3.18 8.97
CA PRO A 165 2.31 -2.80 7.78
C PRO A 165 3.02 -4.01 7.11
N LEU A 166 3.34 -5.04 7.89
CA LEU A 166 3.96 -6.26 7.38
C LEU A 166 2.97 -7.07 6.53
N GLU A 167 1.73 -7.27 7.02
CA GLU A 167 0.65 -7.95 6.28
C GLU A 167 0.22 -7.13 5.06
N PHE A 168 0.20 -5.81 5.19
CA PHE A 168 -0.03 -4.90 4.06
C PHE A 168 0.97 -5.12 2.93
N ALA A 169 2.26 -5.15 3.26
CA ALA A 169 3.32 -5.42 2.29
C ALA A 169 3.22 -6.84 1.70
N ARG A 170 2.91 -7.85 2.53
CA ARG A 170 2.72 -9.23 2.08
C ARG A 170 1.63 -9.33 1.01
N GLU A 171 0.47 -8.71 1.22
CA GLU A 171 -0.61 -8.70 0.23
C GLU A 171 -0.21 -8.00 -1.06
N ILE A 172 0.54 -6.89 -0.98
CA ILE A 172 1.08 -6.20 -2.16
C ILE A 172 2.04 -7.11 -2.95
N PHE A 173 2.95 -7.79 -2.25
CA PHE A 173 3.93 -8.67 -2.89
C PHE A 173 3.27 -9.89 -3.54
N ALA A 174 2.24 -10.44 -2.90
CA ALA A 174 1.45 -11.54 -3.44
C ALA A 174 0.67 -11.11 -4.70
N GLU A 175 -0.02 -9.97 -4.64
CA GLU A 175 -0.83 -9.42 -5.73
C GLU A 175 0.00 -9.14 -6.99
N LEU A 176 1.22 -8.61 -6.81
CA LEU A 176 2.11 -8.27 -7.92
C LEU A 176 3.07 -9.41 -8.31
N GLY A 177 3.07 -10.52 -7.58
CA GLY A 177 4.03 -11.61 -7.79
C GLY A 177 5.48 -11.15 -7.68
N ILE A 178 5.78 -10.24 -6.73
CA ILE A 178 7.13 -9.68 -6.57
C ILE A 178 8.12 -10.74 -6.12
N TYR A 179 7.71 -11.59 -5.17
CA TYR A 179 8.48 -12.73 -4.68
C TYR A 179 7.83 -14.04 -5.12
N GLU A 180 8.65 -15.08 -5.29
CA GLU A 180 8.11 -16.44 -5.39
C GLU A 180 7.37 -16.82 -4.10
N PRO A 181 6.31 -17.63 -4.15
CA PRO A 181 5.48 -17.94 -2.97
C PRO A 181 6.28 -18.45 -1.76
N ALA A 182 7.29 -19.31 -1.97
CA ALA A 182 8.12 -19.82 -0.89
C ALA A 182 9.01 -18.72 -0.27
N VAL A 183 9.54 -17.82 -1.11
CA VAL A 183 10.32 -16.65 -0.68
C VAL A 183 9.45 -15.70 0.13
N LEU A 184 8.24 -15.39 -0.36
CA LEU A 184 7.29 -14.52 0.33
C LEU A 184 6.91 -15.08 1.71
N GLU A 185 6.65 -16.38 1.81
CA GLU A 185 6.28 -17.01 3.07
C GLU A 185 7.45 -16.99 4.07
N ALA A 186 8.68 -17.30 3.62
CA ALA A 186 9.87 -17.26 4.46
C ALA A 186 10.16 -15.83 4.94
N TRP A 187 10.08 -14.84 4.04
CA TRP A 187 10.22 -13.42 4.35
C TRP A 187 9.18 -12.98 5.40
N TYR A 188 7.91 -13.31 5.19
CA TYR A 188 6.85 -12.95 6.11
C TYR A 188 7.05 -13.58 7.50
N LYS A 189 7.38 -14.87 7.56
CA LYS A 189 7.63 -15.57 8.83
C LYS A 189 8.81 -15.00 9.58
N LEU A 190 9.91 -14.66 8.88
CA LEU A 190 11.08 -14.04 9.48
C LEU A 190 10.71 -12.76 10.25
N TYR A 191 10.02 -11.83 9.60
CA TYR A 191 9.61 -10.58 10.24
C TYR A 191 8.50 -10.76 11.27
N LYS A 192 7.55 -11.67 11.02
CA LYS A 192 6.40 -11.92 11.90
C LYS A 192 6.80 -12.58 13.21
N THR A 193 7.65 -13.60 13.14
CA THR A 193 8.04 -14.40 14.31
C THR A 193 9.34 -13.94 14.94
N ARG A 194 10.20 -13.24 14.19
CA ARG A 194 11.58 -12.85 14.57
C ARG A 194 12.48 -14.04 14.87
N ASP A 195 12.15 -15.22 14.32
CA ASP A 195 12.90 -16.45 14.46
C ASP A 195 13.90 -16.57 13.32
N GLU A 196 15.19 -16.56 13.66
CA GLU A 196 16.31 -16.56 12.71
C GLU A 196 16.35 -17.78 11.78
N LYS A 197 15.71 -18.90 12.15
CA LYS A 197 15.60 -20.05 11.26
C LYS A 197 14.96 -19.71 9.91
N TYR A 198 14.07 -18.73 9.88
CA TYR A 198 13.42 -18.29 8.64
C TYR A 198 14.35 -17.44 7.76
N PHE A 199 15.44 -16.92 8.29
CA PHE A 199 16.47 -16.29 7.45
C PHE A 199 17.14 -17.32 6.55
N GLN A 200 17.56 -18.46 7.13
CA GLN A 200 18.13 -19.55 6.34
C GLN A 200 17.13 -20.08 5.30
N THR A 201 15.86 -20.27 5.71
CA THR A 201 14.79 -20.69 4.80
C THR A 201 14.60 -19.67 3.66
N LEU A 202 14.68 -18.36 3.96
CA LEU A 202 14.56 -17.30 2.96
C LEU A 202 15.72 -17.35 1.96
N MET A 203 16.96 -17.48 2.44
CA MET A 203 18.14 -17.57 1.58
C MET A 203 18.07 -18.78 0.65
N GLN A 204 17.71 -19.96 1.19
CA GLN A 204 17.55 -21.19 0.40
C GLN A 204 16.44 -21.04 -0.65
N ALA A 205 15.27 -20.49 -0.28
CA ALA A 205 14.15 -20.29 -1.19
C ALA A 205 14.46 -19.27 -2.30
N ALA A 206 15.33 -18.31 -2.01
CA ALA A 206 15.79 -17.29 -2.98
C ALA A 206 16.95 -17.80 -3.87
N GLY A 207 17.51 -18.98 -3.61
CA GLY A 207 18.65 -19.50 -4.35
C GLY A 207 19.97 -18.76 -4.05
N ALA A 208 20.09 -18.18 -2.87
CA ALA A 208 21.22 -17.37 -2.42
C ALA A 208 22.09 -18.12 -1.40
#